data_b8dbe6f79b3e0f24884608e79ab4875d
#
_entry.id   b8dbe6f79b3e0f24884608e79ab4875d
#
_cell.length_a   1.000
_cell.length_b   1.000
_cell.length_c   1.000
_cell.angle_alpha   90.00
_cell.angle_beta   90.00
_cell.angle_gamma   90.00
#
_symmetry.space_group_name_H-M   'P 1'
#
loop_
_entity.id
_entity.type
_entity.pdbx_description
1 polymer ?
#
loop_
_entity_poly.entity_id
_entity_poly.type
_entity_poly.pdbx_seq_one_letter_code
_entity_poly.pdbx_strand_id
1 'polypeptide(L)'
;MDFLLRYATTQTSVGVQTNRIVVNTTRIAHAYGYEPTIMTFQRNMTMTLSPVLGDGRHSYRPLDAHPASGMLQHRHGPLNFFFNAELSRLSWYTYDNHPSLDELEERFQKILNTPPMNRWLVLYLISQANMAFCLLFGGDLVSGLFVFLGTFCGFLLRQELNRRHVYHYLTVVLSAFVASFVVGLGAKFGYEEFPKIALSASVLYLIPGVPFINGMMDILDGYVLNGISRLLTAVMIVVSITVGLSVTLMSLGLSLL
;
A
#
# COMPACT_ATOMS: atom_id res chain seq x y z
N MET A 1 -20.92 16.01 -0.29
CA MET A 1 -20.64 15.00 0.74
C MET A 1 -20.24 13.66 0.13
N ASP A 2 -21.10 13.01 -0.64
CA ASP A 2 -20.86 11.67 -1.21
C ASP A 2 -19.55 11.58 -2.01
N PHE A 3 -19.29 12.55 -2.90
CA PHE A 3 -18.03 12.62 -3.64
C PHE A 3 -16.79 12.63 -2.71
N LEU A 4 -16.77 13.49 -1.70
CA LEU A 4 -15.62 13.62 -0.79
C LEU A 4 -15.37 12.33 0.01
N LEU A 5 -16.45 11.65 0.44
CA LEU A 5 -16.33 10.35 1.12
C LEU A 5 -15.76 9.28 0.18
N ARG A 6 -16.25 9.19 -1.07
CA ARG A 6 -15.72 8.24 -2.08
C ARG A 6 -14.27 8.57 -2.42
N TYR A 7 -13.94 9.83 -2.60
CA TYR A 7 -12.57 10.28 -2.87
C TYR A 7 -11.62 9.92 -1.71
N ALA A 8 -11.97 10.22 -0.47
CA ALA A 8 -11.15 9.95 0.69
C ALA A 8 -11.01 8.43 0.98
N THR A 9 -12.10 7.67 0.86
CA THR A 9 -12.07 6.21 1.02
C THR A 9 -11.26 5.51 -0.08
N THR A 10 -11.29 6.03 -1.31
CA THR A 10 -10.43 5.54 -2.40
C THR A 10 -8.96 5.73 -2.06
N GLN A 11 -8.55 6.90 -1.57
CA GLN A 11 -7.17 7.13 -1.12
C GLN A 11 -6.76 6.15 -0.01
N THR A 12 -7.65 5.90 0.96
CA THR A 12 -7.39 4.93 2.03
C THR A 12 -7.20 3.53 1.46
N SER A 13 -8.04 3.12 0.51
CA SER A 13 -7.99 1.78 -0.10
C SER A 13 -6.69 1.51 -0.86
N VAL A 14 -6.08 2.52 -1.46
CA VAL A 14 -4.82 2.41 -2.20
C VAL A 14 -3.58 2.67 -1.35
N GLY A 15 -3.74 2.80 -0.03
CA GLY A 15 -2.63 2.87 0.93
C GLY A 15 -1.99 4.25 1.09
N VAL A 16 -2.75 5.34 0.87
CA VAL A 16 -2.28 6.70 1.15
C VAL A 16 -2.14 6.93 2.65
N GLN A 17 -1.17 7.72 3.07
CA GLN A 17 -0.97 8.16 4.46
C GLN A 17 -2.17 8.99 4.95
N THR A 18 -2.56 8.84 6.22
CA THR A 18 -3.78 9.46 6.77
C THR A 18 -3.74 10.98 6.66
N ASN A 19 -2.65 11.64 7.04
CA ASN A 19 -2.52 13.09 6.92
C ASN A 19 -2.72 13.57 5.48
N ARG A 20 -2.18 12.85 4.50
CA ARG A 20 -2.32 13.18 3.08
C ARG A 20 -3.76 13.06 2.59
N ILE A 21 -4.50 12.06 3.09
CA ILE A 21 -5.93 11.91 2.80
C ILE A 21 -6.69 13.13 3.33
N VAL A 22 -6.44 13.51 4.57
CA VAL A 22 -7.07 14.69 5.19
C VAL A 22 -6.76 15.95 4.40
N VAL A 23 -5.49 16.24 4.12
CA VAL A 23 -5.05 17.44 3.40
C VAL A 23 -5.65 17.51 1.98
N ASN A 24 -5.62 16.41 1.22
CA ASN A 24 -6.16 16.39 -0.14
C ASN A 24 -7.68 16.58 -0.14
N THR A 25 -8.38 15.95 0.81
CA THR A 25 -9.84 16.06 0.91
C THR A 25 -10.27 17.45 1.39
N THR A 26 -9.57 18.03 2.36
CA THR A 26 -9.78 19.39 2.83
C THR A 26 -9.57 20.40 1.70
N ARG A 27 -8.53 20.21 0.87
CA ARG A 27 -8.28 21.09 -0.28
C ARG A 27 -9.45 21.12 -1.25
N ILE A 28 -10.03 19.95 -1.57
CA ILE A 28 -11.23 19.90 -2.42
C ILE A 28 -12.43 20.55 -1.71
N ALA A 29 -12.65 20.25 -0.44
CA ALA A 29 -13.78 20.83 0.31
C ALA A 29 -13.71 22.37 0.36
N HIS A 30 -12.52 22.93 0.61
CA HIS A 30 -12.28 24.36 0.64
C HIS A 30 -12.57 25.04 -0.70
N ALA A 31 -12.24 24.37 -1.83
CA ALA A 31 -12.56 24.90 -3.16
C ALA A 31 -14.08 25.14 -3.36
N TYR A 32 -14.91 24.44 -2.59
CA TYR A 32 -16.38 24.61 -2.61
C TYR A 32 -16.95 25.29 -1.36
N GLY A 33 -16.10 25.88 -0.52
CA GLY A 33 -16.52 26.64 0.66
C GLY A 33 -16.95 25.81 1.87
N TYR A 34 -16.42 24.60 2.01
CA TYR A 34 -16.71 23.71 3.15
C TYR A 34 -15.44 23.34 3.92
N GLU A 35 -15.57 23.21 5.25
CA GLU A 35 -14.56 22.69 6.16
C GLU A 35 -14.92 21.25 6.55
N PRO A 36 -14.12 20.23 6.19
CA PRO A 36 -14.39 18.85 6.53
C PRO A 36 -13.74 18.48 7.87
N THR A 37 -14.50 17.83 8.75
CA THR A 37 -13.95 17.07 9.89
C THR A 37 -13.95 15.60 9.51
N ILE A 38 -12.76 14.99 9.43
CA ILE A 38 -12.57 13.63 8.93
C ILE A 38 -12.07 12.73 10.06
N MET A 39 -12.77 11.63 10.32
CA MET A 39 -12.35 10.57 11.23
C MET A 39 -12.15 9.29 10.42
N THR A 40 -10.94 8.75 10.45
CA THR A 40 -10.57 7.53 9.74
C THR A 40 -10.40 6.38 10.72
N PHE A 41 -11.02 5.25 10.41
CA PHE A 41 -10.85 3.97 11.08
C PHE A 41 -10.43 2.92 10.05
N GLN A 42 -10.02 1.74 10.53
CA GLN A 42 -9.53 0.67 9.65
C GLN A 42 -10.47 0.29 8.49
N ARG A 43 -11.78 0.35 8.69
CA ARG A 43 -12.79 -0.06 7.70
C ARG A 43 -13.84 0.99 7.41
N ASN A 44 -13.88 2.04 8.19
CA ASN A 44 -14.90 3.07 8.10
C ASN A 44 -14.26 4.44 8.08
N MET A 45 -14.83 5.33 7.31
CA MET A 45 -14.49 6.74 7.33
C MET A 45 -15.76 7.55 7.61
N THR A 46 -15.69 8.43 8.58
CA THR A 46 -16.76 9.37 8.89
C THR A 46 -16.30 10.77 8.54
N MET A 47 -17.16 11.54 7.92
CA MET A 47 -16.90 12.91 7.55
C MET A 47 -18.09 13.79 7.90
N THR A 48 -17.80 14.98 8.45
CA THR A 48 -18.77 16.03 8.67
C THR A 48 -18.32 17.25 7.90
N LEU A 49 -19.18 17.85 7.09
CA LEU A 49 -18.95 19.10 6.36
C LEU A 49 -19.65 20.24 7.07
N SER A 50 -18.91 21.30 7.36
CA SER A 50 -19.42 22.55 7.88
C SER A 50 -19.17 23.64 6.82
N PRO A 51 -20.10 24.53 6.51
CA PRO A 51 -19.83 25.67 5.61
C PRO A 51 -18.77 26.57 6.25
N VAL A 52 -17.83 27.06 5.44
CA VAL A 52 -16.86 28.07 5.85
C VAL A 52 -17.59 29.42 5.85
N LEU A 53 -17.86 29.94 7.05
CA LEU A 53 -18.43 31.28 7.24
C LEU A 53 -17.29 32.31 7.25
N GLY A 54 -17.44 33.34 6.42
CA GLY A 54 -16.44 34.33 6.07
C GLY A 54 -15.53 34.79 7.19
N ASP A 55 -14.27 35.04 6.82
CA ASP A 55 -13.18 35.66 7.56
C ASP A 55 -12.31 34.79 8.46
N GLY A 56 -12.12 33.51 8.11
CA GLY A 56 -10.88 32.73 8.40
C GLY A 56 -10.36 32.62 9.84
N ARG A 57 -10.90 33.28 10.83
CA ARG A 57 -10.28 33.36 12.16
C ARG A 57 -11.07 32.77 13.33
N HIS A 58 -12.36 32.63 13.25
CA HIS A 58 -13.14 31.90 14.28
C HIS A 58 -14.42 31.36 13.64
N SER A 59 -14.48 30.05 13.48
CA SER A 59 -15.67 29.32 13.06
C SER A 59 -16.71 29.36 14.17
N TYR A 60 -17.45 30.44 14.35
CA TYR A 60 -18.70 30.41 15.07
C TYR A 60 -19.71 29.67 14.22
N ARG A 61 -20.04 28.46 14.65
CA ARG A 61 -21.10 27.63 14.05
C ARG A 61 -22.43 28.36 14.21
N PRO A 62 -23.13 28.77 13.13
CA PRO A 62 -24.50 29.22 13.29
C PRO A 62 -25.30 28.05 13.83
N LEU A 63 -26.11 28.29 14.87
CA LEU A 63 -26.98 27.28 15.48
C LEU A 63 -27.95 26.60 14.47
N ASP A 64 -28.17 27.20 13.33
CA ASP A 64 -29.10 26.75 12.29
C ASP A 64 -28.46 26.04 11.09
N ALA A 65 -27.13 25.99 11.00
CA ALA A 65 -26.44 25.25 9.94
C ALA A 65 -26.30 23.77 10.33
N HIS A 66 -27.18 22.93 9.85
CA HIS A 66 -27.05 21.49 10.02
C HIS A 66 -25.83 20.98 9.27
N PRO A 67 -24.78 20.50 9.96
CA PRO A 67 -23.63 19.90 9.29
C PRO A 67 -24.08 18.64 8.58
N ALA A 68 -23.72 18.50 7.33
CA ALA A 68 -23.92 17.25 6.61
C ALA A 68 -22.91 16.23 7.13
N SER A 69 -23.36 15.12 7.68
CA SER A 69 -22.50 14.02 8.13
C SER A 69 -22.74 12.78 7.30
N GLY A 70 -21.68 12.06 6.98
CA GLY A 70 -21.75 10.82 6.23
C GLY A 70 -20.69 9.82 6.70
N MET A 71 -20.97 8.54 6.49
CA MET A 71 -20.05 7.45 6.76
C MET A 71 -19.99 6.52 5.57
N LEU A 72 -18.79 6.10 5.19
CA LEU A 72 -18.58 5.12 4.14
C LEU A 72 -17.62 4.04 4.61
N GLN A 73 -17.98 2.80 4.32
CA GLN A 73 -17.12 1.64 4.56
C GLN A 73 -16.17 1.45 3.39
N HIS A 74 -14.90 1.15 3.67
CA HIS A 74 -13.91 0.86 2.65
C HIS A 74 -13.23 -0.49 2.90
N ARG A 75 -12.70 -1.09 1.84
CA ARG A 75 -11.84 -2.27 1.92
C ARG A 75 -10.42 -1.87 1.55
N HIS A 76 -9.44 -2.43 2.25
CA HIS A 76 -8.05 -2.25 1.86
C HIS A 76 -7.81 -2.96 0.52
N GLY A 77 -7.36 -2.21 -0.46
CA GLY A 77 -6.89 -2.69 -1.76
C GLY A 77 -5.37 -2.82 -1.80
N PRO A 78 -4.83 -3.27 -2.91
CA PRO A 78 -3.39 -3.26 -3.14
C PRO A 78 -2.87 -1.82 -3.22
N LEU A 79 -1.62 -1.61 -2.75
CA LEU A 79 -0.94 -0.32 -2.90
C LEU A 79 -0.90 0.09 -4.38
N ASN A 80 -1.31 1.33 -4.66
CA ASN A 80 -1.29 1.88 -6.00
C ASN A 80 -0.78 3.32 -6.00
N PHE A 81 0.50 3.48 -6.32
CA PHE A 81 1.15 4.79 -6.34
C PHE A 81 0.66 5.69 -7.48
N PHE A 82 0.21 5.11 -8.58
CA PHE A 82 -0.40 5.88 -9.67
C PHE A 82 -1.68 6.57 -9.19
N PHE A 83 -2.59 5.82 -8.57
CA PHE A 83 -3.81 6.42 -8.01
C PHE A 83 -3.50 7.46 -6.93
N ASN A 84 -2.50 7.19 -6.06
CA ASN A 84 -2.07 8.16 -5.06
C ASN A 84 -1.64 9.49 -5.71
N ALA A 85 -0.82 9.44 -6.77
CA ALA A 85 -0.35 10.62 -7.47
C ALA A 85 -1.50 11.35 -8.20
N GLU A 86 -2.33 10.62 -8.95
CA GLU A 86 -3.42 11.23 -9.73
C GLU A 86 -4.52 11.82 -8.82
N LEU A 87 -4.87 11.16 -7.72
CA LEU A 87 -5.81 11.71 -6.75
C LEU A 87 -5.26 12.99 -6.08
N SER A 88 -3.96 13.01 -5.76
CA SER A 88 -3.34 14.22 -5.26
C SER A 88 -3.36 15.36 -6.29
N ARG A 89 -3.05 15.06 -7.58
CA ARG A 89 -3.16 16.03 -8.68
C ARG A 89 -4.58 16.56 -8.86
N LEU A 90 -5.58 15.68 -8.75
CA LEU A 90 -6.99 16.06 -8.83
C LEU A 90 -7.35 17.07 -7.73
N SER A 91 -6.84 16.90 -6.50
CA SER A 91 -7.10 17.85 -5.42
C SER A 91 -6.52 19.25 -5.71
N TRP A 92 -5.32 19.30 -6.27
CA TRP A 92 -4.71 20.58 -6.70
C TRP A 92 -5.45 21.20 -7.86
N TYR A 93 -5.79 20.39 -8.88
CA TYR A 93 -6.58 20.86 -10.00
C TYR A 93 -7.89 21.50 -9.55
N THR A 94 -8.58 20.87 -8.58
CA THR A 94 -9.84 21.40 -8.04
C THR A 94 -9.64 22.72 -7.30
N TYR A 95 -8.56 22.83 -6.54
CA TYR A 95 -8.22 24.04 -5.80
C TYR A 95 -7.92 25.22 -6.73
N ASP A 96 -7.18 24.98 -7.80
CA ASP A 96 -6.72 26.02 -8.72
C ASP A 96 -7.82 26.46 -9.72
N ASN A 97 -8.70 25.54 -10.13
CA ASN A 97 -9.63 25.78 -11.24
C ASN A 97 -11.10 25.86 -10.84
N HIS A 98 -11.47 25.44 -9.63
CA HIS A 98 -12.85 25.40 -9.15
C HIS A 98 -13.85 24.79 -10.17
N PRO A 99 -13.58 23.55 -10.69
CA PRO A 99 -14.43 22.92 -11.71
C PRO A 99 -15.84 22.68 -11.19
N SER A 100 -16.80 22.43 -12.10
CA SER A 100 -18.12 21.95 -11.69
C SER A 100 -18.03 20.58 -11.03
N LEU A 101 -19.02 20.21 -10.20
CA LEU A 101 -19.03 18.88 -9.56
C LEU A 101 -19.09 17.75 -10.60
N ASP A 102 -19.76 17.96 -11.73
CA ASP A 102 -19.85 16.98 -12.81
C ASP A 102 -18.49 16.76 -13.48
N GLU A 103 -17.74 17.82 -13.76
CA GLU A 103 -16.39 17.73 -14.30
C GLU A 103 -15.43 17.05 -13.31
N LEU A 104 -15.55 17.38 -12.03
CA LEU A 104 -14.73 16.76 -10.99
C LEU A 104 -15.02 15.25 -10.89
N GLU A 105 -16.28 14.85 -10.94
CA GLU A 105 -16.70 13.45 -10.94
C GLU A 105 -16.18 12.73 -12.18
N GLU A 106 -16.29 13.32 -13.37
CA GLU A 106 -15.79 12.74 -14.61
C GLU A 106 -14.27 12.46 -14.53
N ARG A 107 -13.50 13.44 -14.05
CA ARG A 107 -12.06 13.29 -13.86
C ARG A 107 -11.71 12.20 -12.84
N PHE A 108 -12.46 12.14 -11.73
CA PHE A 108 -12.29 11.11 -10.72
C PHE A 108 -12.58 9.72 -11.29
N GLN A 109 -13.68 9.57 -12.03
CA GLN A 109 -14.02 8.31 -12.70
C GLN A 109 -12.98 7.90 -13.74
N LYS A 110 -12.41 8.86 -14.48
CA LYS A 110 -11.31 8.59 -15.42
C LYS A 110 -10.08 8.00 -14.73
N ILE A 111 -9.73 8.52 -13.54
CA ILE A 111 -8.64 7.95 -12.73
C ILE A 111 -8.98 6.51 -12.33
N LEU A 112 -10.19 6.27 -11.79
CA LEU A 112 -10.60 4.94 -11.32
C LEU A 112 -10.65 3.90 -12.44
N ASN A 113 -11.00 4.30 -13.64
CA ASN A 113 -11.11 3.43 -14.83
C ASN A 113 -9.77 3.21 -15.53
N THR A 114 -8.65 3.76 -15.03
CA THR A 114 -7.33 3.53 -15.61
C THR A 114 -6.96 2.04 -15.47
N PRO A 115 -6.65 1.35 -16.58
CA PRO A 115 -6.35 -0.07 -16.53
C PRO A 115 -5.07 -0.33 -15.74
N PRO A 116 -5.02 -1.41 -14.95
CA PRO A 116 -3.81 -1.78 -14.23
C PRO A 116 -2.70 -2.19 -15.20
N MET A 117 -1.45 -2.03 -14.77
CA MET A 117 -0.29 -2.48 -15.53
C MET A 117 -0.37 -3.98 -15.83
N ASN A 118 0.15 -4.39 -16.98
CA ASN A 118 0.18 -5.81 -17.38
C ASN A 118 0.87 -6.66 -16.30
N ARG A 119 0.17 -7.70 -15.82
CA ARG A 119 0.63 -8.56 -14.72
C ARG A 119 1.97 -9.23 -14.99
N TRP A 120 2.25 -9.58 -16.25
CA TRP A 120 3.49 -10.24 -16.65
C TRP A 120 4.67 -9.26 -16.63
N LEU A 121 4.42 -8.02 -17.06
CA LEU A 121 5.41 -6.96 -16.96
C LEU A 121 5.76 -6.66 -15.50
N VAL A 122 4.76 -6.58 -14.63
CA VAL A 122 4.98 -6.38 -13.18
C VAL A 122 5.78 -7.54 -12.58
N LEU A 123 5.45 -8.79 -12.95
CA LEU A 123 6.16 -10.00 -12.52
C LEU A 123 7.65 -9.94 -12.93
N TYR A 124 7.92 -9.62 -14.18
CA TYR A 124 9.27 -9.49 -14.70
C TYR A 124 10.07 -8.39 -13.99
N LEU A 125 9.49 -7.19 -13.86
CA LEU A 125 10.15 -6.05 -13.24
C LEU A 125 10.47 -6.27 -11.76
N ILE A 126 9.56 -6.90 -10.99
CA ILE A 126 9.81 -7.24 -9.57
C ILE A 126 10.92 -8.28 -9.46
N SER A 127 10.93 -9.31 -10.32
CA SER A 127 11.98 -10.31 -10.31
C SER A 127 13.34 -9.71 -10.65
N GLN A 128 13.37 -8.80 -11.63
CA GLN A 128 14.58 -8.08 -12.02
C GLN A 128 15.07 -7.16 -10.89
N ALA A 129 14.16 -6.47 -10.20
CA ALA A 129 14.50 -5.60 -9.06
C ALA A 129 15.13 -6.40 -7.92
N ASN A 130 14.56 -7.56 -7.56
CA ASN A 130 15.12 -8.41 -6.50
C ASN A 130 16.50 -9.00 -6.89
N MET A 131 16.68 -9.39 -8.16
CA MET A 131 17.99 -9.76 -8.69
C MET A 131 19.00 -8.62 -8.52
N ALA A 132 18.63 -7.40 -8.92
CA ALA A 132 19.48 -6.23 -8.79
C ALA A 132 19.84 -5.94 -7.32
N PHE A 133 18.90 -6.10 -6.38
CA PHE A 133 19.18 -5.98 -4.96
C PHE A 133 20.18 -7.05 -4.48
N CYS A 134 20.04 -8.30 -4.93
CA CYS A 134 20.98 -9.36 -4.60
C CYS A 134 22.41 -8.97 -5.01
N LEU A 135 22.58 -8.49 -6.25
CA LEU A 135 23.88 -8.03 -6.75
C LEU A 135 24.40 -6.82 -5.98
N LEU A 136 23.53 -5.85 -5.64
CA LEU A 136 23.88 -4.66 -4.87
C LEU A 136 24.40 -5.00 -3.46
N PHE A 137 23.86 -6.03 -2.84
CA PHE A 137 24.29 -6.51 -1.51
C PHE A 137 25.50 -7.44 -1.56
N GLY A 138 26.14 -7.61 -2.72
CA GLY A 138 27.36 -8.40 -2.86
C GLY A 138 27.13 -9.85 -3.30
N GLY A 139 25.92 -10.20 -3.74
CA GLY A 139 25.68 -11.49 -4.41
C GLY A 139 26.35 -11.51 -5.78
N ASP A 140 26.73 -12.69 -6.25
CA ASP A 140 27.24 -12.91 -7.60
C ASP A 140 26.10 -13.04 -8.64
N LEU A 141 26.46 -13.11 -9.92
CA LEU A 141 25.48 -13.20 -11.01
C LEU A 141 24.65 -14.48 -10.93
N VAL A 142 25.24 -15.58 -10.48
CA VAL A 142 24.54 -16.88 -10.35
C VAL A 142 23.49 -16.80 -9.26
N SER A 143 23.88 -16.26 -8.07
CA SER A 143 22.94 -15.96 -6.99
C SER A 143 21.82 -15.06 -7.43
N GLY A 144 22.14 -14.01 -8.19
CA GLY A 144 21.15 -13.10 -8.76
C GLY A 144 20.14 -13.80 -9.68
N LEU A 145 20.60 -14.74 -10.54
CA LEU A 145 19.71 -15.52 -11.41
C LEU A 145 18.77 -16.42 -10.59
N PHE A 146 19.26 -17.09 -9.55
CA PHE A 146 18.41 -17.87 -8.65
C PHE A 146 17.39 -17.00 -7.90
N VAL A 147 17.79 -15.80 -7.44
CA VAL A 147 16.88 -14.83 -6.84
C VAL A 147 15.82 -14.38 -7.84
N PHE A 148 16.20 -14.13 -9.08
CA PHE A 148 15.23 -13.82 -10.15
C PHE A 148 14.20 -14.95 -10.31
N LEU A 149 14.64 -16.20 -10.46
CA LEU A 149 13.75 -17.35 -10.60
C LEU A 149 12.88 -17.59 -9.38
N GLY A 150 13.47 -17.51 -8.18
CA GLY A 150 12.74 -17.65 -6.91
C GLY A 150 11.67 -16.58 -6.74
N THR A 151 12.01 -15.32 -7.00
CA THR A 151 11.06 -14.21 -6.97
C THR A 151 9.99 -14.38 -8.03
N PHE A 152 10.35 -14.80 -9.24
CA PHE A 152 9.40 -15.05 -10.32
C PHE A 152 8.35 -16.09 -9.92
N CYS A 153 8.78 -17.26 -9.42
CA CYS A 153 7.88 -18.30 -8.96
C CYS A 153 7.03 -17.88 -7.76
N GLY A 154 7.65 -17.26 -6.74
CA GLY A 154 6.97 -16.81 -5.53
C GLY A 154 5.96 -15.70 -5.81
N PHE A 155 6.31 -14.72 -6.65
CA PHE A 155 5.38 -13.64 -7.00
C PHE A 155 4.27 -14.10 -7.94
N LEU A 156 4.54 -15.03 -8.87
CA LEU A 156 3.51 -15.66 -9.69
C LEU A 156 2.49 -16.39 -8.82
N LEU A 157 2.95 -17.18 -7.84
CA LEU A 157 2.08 -17.83 -6.88
C LEU A 157 1.26 -16.81 -6.07
N ARG A 158 1.88 -15.73 -5.60
CA ARG A 158 1.18 -14.63 -4.91
C ARG A 158 0.07 -14.02 -5.75
N GLN A 159 0.33 -13.76 -7.04
CA GLN A 159 -0.68 -13.23 -7.95
C GLN A 159 -1.87 -14.20 -8.11
N GLU A 160 -1.58 -15.50 -8.24
CA GLU A 160 -2.62 -16.50 -8.42
C GLU A 160 -3.45 -16.71 -7.15
N LEU A 161 -2.82 -16.80 -5.97
CA LEU A 161 -3.52 -16.94 -4.69
C LEU A 161 -4.37 -15.71 -4.37
N ASN A 162 -3.88 -14.49 -4.68
CA ASN A 162 -4.67 -13.27 -4.53
C ASN A 162 -5.90 -13.26 -5.45
N ARG A 163 -5.80 -13.77 -6.68
CA ARG A 163 -6.94 -13.91 -7.61
C ARG A 163 -7.98 -14.89 -7.10
N ARG A 164 -7.56 -15.92 -6.37
CA ARG A 164 -8.44 -16.90 -5.72
C ARG A 164 -8.95 -16.45 -4.35
N HIS A 165 -8.69 -15.19 -3.97
CA HIS A 165 -9.10 -14.63 -2.68
C HIS A 165 -8.63 -15.42 -1.45
N VAL A 166 -7.47 -16.11 -1.56
CA VAL A 166 -6.84 -16.80 -0.43
C VAL A 166 -6.45 -15.79 0.65
N TYR A 167 -6.52 -16.21 1.91
CA TYR A 167 -6.22 -15.36 3.05
C TYR A 167 -4.81 -14.73 2.94
N HIS A 168 -4.74 -13.42 3.11
CA HIS A 168 -3.55 -12.62 2.78
C HIS A 168 -2.26 -13.11 3.42
N TYR A 169 -2.27 -13.40 4.74
CA TYR A 169 -1.06 -13.85 5.44
C TYR A 169 -0.61 -15.24 4.98
N LEU A 170 -1.55 -16.15 4.69
CA LEU A 170 -1.23 -17.45 4.12
C LEU A 170 -0.59 -17.32 2.73
N THR A 171 -1.12 -16.39 1.92
CA THR A 171 -0.50 -16.07 0.62
C THR A 171 0.94 -15.60 0.77
N VAL A 172 1.23 -14.78 1.79
CA VAL A 172 2.60 -14.32 2.08
C VAL A 172 3.49 -15.48 2.50
N VAL A 173 3.04 -16.34 3.42
CA VAL A 173 3.79 -17.54 3.88
C VAL A 173 4.17 -18.42 2.68
N LEU A 174 3.19 -18.79 1.85
CA LEU A 174 3.42 -19.67 0.71
C LEU A 174 4.33 -19.03 -0.36
N SER A 175 4.17 -17.74 -0.59
CA SER A 175 5.00 -17.00 -1.54
C SER A 175 6.45 -16.86 -1.05
N ALA A 176 6.64 -16.61 0.25
CA ALA A 176 7.97 -16.58 0.87
C ALA A 176 8.64 -17.96 0.82
N PHE A 177 7.89 -19.01 1.16
CA PHE A 177 8.37 -20.38 1.07
C PHE A 177 8.84 -20.74 -0.34
N VAL A 178 8.01 -20.55 -1.37
CA VAL A 178 8.35 -20.89 -2.75
C VAL A 178 9.55 -20.08 -3.25
N ALA A 179 9.57 -18.77 -3.00
CA ALA A 179 10.67 -17.92 -3.43
C ALA A 179 12.00 -18.35 -2.80
N SER A 180 12.02 -18.54 -1.49
CA SER A 180 13.25 -18.94 -0.77
C SER A 180 13.63 -20.40 -1.03
N PHE A 181 12.67 -21.31 -1.26
CA PHE A 181 12.92 -22.70 -1.58
C PHE A 181 13.65 -22.86 -2.93
N VAL A 182 13.21 -22.16 -3.97
CA VAL A 182 13.87 -22.16 -5.27
C VAL A 182 15.31 -21.66 -5.16
N VAL A 183 15.54 -20.60 -4.39
CA VAL A 183 16.88 -20.08 -4.14
C VAL A 183 17.71 -21.07 -3.30
N GLY A 184 17.14 -21.65 -2.26
CA GLY A 184 17.80 -22.61 -1.41
C GLY A 184 18.20 -23.91 -2.12
N LEU A 185 17.48 -24.32 -3.16
CA LEU A 185 17.92 -25.44 -4.02
C LEU A 185 19.26 -25.13 -4.72
N GLY A 186 19.48 -23.87 -5.12
CA GLY A 186 20.77 -23.43 -5.68
C GLY A 186 21.94 -23.68 -4.75
N ALA A 187 21.78 -23.44 -3.44
CA ALA A 187 22.78 -23.71 -2.42
C ALA A 187 23.15 -25.21 -2.33
N LYS A 188 22.18 -26.09 -2.55
CA LYS A 188 22.39 -27.56 -2.48
C LYS A 188 23.18 -28.11 -3.68
N PHE A 189 23.21 -27.37 -4.80
CA PHE A 189 23.92 -27.76 -6.03
C PHE A 189 25.41 -27.32 -6.05
N GLY A 190 26.00 -26.95 -4.92
CA GLY A 190 27.44 -26.79 -4.77
C GLY A 190 27.96 -25.34 -4.75
N TYR A 191 27.13 -24.38 -4.53
CA TYR A 191 27.54 -22.97 -4.35
C TYR A 191 27.59 -22.62 -2.85
N GLU A 192 28.68 -22.94 -2.16
CA GLU A 192 28.84 -22.82 -0.70
C GLU A 192 28.77 -21.37 -0.18
N GLU A 193 29.16 -20.36 -0.94
CA GLU A 193 29.09 -18.94 -0.54
C GLU A 193 27.71 -18.30 -0.74
N PHE A 194 26.78 -19.05 -1.28
CA PHE A 194 25.51 -18.64 -1.86
C PHE A 194 24.40 -18.17 -0.90
N PRO A 195 24.24 -18.68 0.35
CA PRO A 195 22.88 -18.74 0.91
C PRO A 195 22.33 -17.45 1.49
N LYS A 196 23.14 -16.68 2.24
CA LYS A 196 22.59 -15.65 3.15
C LYS A 196 21.98 -14.46 2.40
N ILE A 197 22.73 -13.89 1.46
CA ILE A 197 22.30 -12.70 0.69
C ILE A 197 21.18 -13.08 -0.27
N ALA A 198 21.33 -14.19 -1.00
CA ALA A 198 20.34 -14.63 -1.97
C ALA A 198 19.00 -15.02 -1.35
N LEU A 199 19.00 -15.77 -0.22
CA LEU A 199 17.80 -16.12 0.52
C LEU A 199 17.07 -14.85 1.03
N SER A 200 17.81 -13.90 1.60
CA SER A 200 17.25 -12.64 2.07
C SER A 200 16.67 -11.81 0.92
N ALA A 201 17.37 -11.71 -0.20
CA ALA A 201 16.92 -10.98 -1.38
C ALA A 201 15.67 -11.63 -2.01
N SER A 202 15.51 -12.94 -1.96
CA SER A 202 14.39 -13.66 -2.57
C SER A 202 13.01 -13.26 -2.02
N VAL A 203 12.95 -12.85 -0.76
CA VAL A 203 11.71 -12.46 -0.06
C VAL A 203 11.51 -10.94 0.05
N LEU A 204 12.45 -10.14 -0.44
CA LEU A 204 12.47 -8.68 -0.29
C LEU A 204 11.19 -8.01 -0.84
N TYR A 205 10.62 -8.54 -1.93
CA TYR A 205 9.38 -8.03 -2.52
C TYR A 205 8.13 -8.21 -1.62
N LEU A 206 8.22 -9.00 -0.55
CA LEU A 206 7.14 -9.19 0.43
C LEU A 206 7.22 -8.22 1.59
N ILE A 207 8.36 -7.57 1.80
CA ILE A 207 8.57 -6.67 2.94
C ILE A 207 7.59 -5.51 2.90
N PRO A 208 6.82 -5.30 3.98
CA PRO A 208 5.77 -4.28 4.03
C PRO A 208 6.32 -2.87 4.34
N GLY A 209 7.26 -2.37 3.52
CA GLY A 209 7.92 -1.07 3.75
C GLY A 209 6.97 0.11 3.81
N VAL A 210 5.99 0.18 2.89
CA VAL A 210 5.00 1.27 2.86
C VAL A 210 4.09 1.26 4.11
N PRO A 211 3.50 0.14 4.54
CA PRO A 211 2.78 0.08 5.81
C PRO A 211 3.62 0.50 7.03
N PHE A 212 4.92 0.15 7.08
CA PHE A 212 5.80 0.60 8.15
C PHE A 212 5.99 2.11 8.14
N ILE A 213 6.37 2.68 7.00
CA ILE A 213 6.63 4.13 6.87
C ILE A 213 5.35 4.91 7.16
N ASN A 214 4.23 4.54 6.54
CA ASN A 214 2.96 5.23 6.76
C ASN A 214 2.46 5.07 8.20
N GLY A 215 2.66 3.90 8.82
CA GLY A 215 2.29 3.68 10.22
C GLY A 215 3.07 4.58 11.18
N MET A 216 4.38 4.71 10.97
CA MET A 216 5.21 5.60 11.77
C MET A 216 4.83 7.07 11.56
N MET A 217 4.65 7.49 10.30
CA MET A 217 4.23 8.86 9.98
C MET A 217 2.86 9.19 10.54
N ASP A 218 1.89 8.27 10.49
CA ASP A 218 0.57 8.47 11.08
C ASP A 218 0.66 8.70 12.60
N ILE A 219 1.56 7.99 13.32
CA ILE A 219 1.79 8.22 14.75
C ILE A 219 2.37 9.62 14.99
N LEU A 220 3.38 10.01 14.23
CA LEU A 220 4.02 11.32 14.34
C LEU A 220 3.06 12.47 14.04
N ASP A 221 2.15 12.26 13.09
CA ASP A 221 1.10 13.24 12.74
C ASP A 221 -0.10 13.23 13.70
N GLY A 222 -0.06 12.41 14.78
CA GLY A 222 -1.12 12.33 15.80
C GLY A 222 -2.25 11.34 15.48
N TYR A 223 -2.23 10.64 14.34
CA TYR A 223 -3.19 9.58 13.99
C TYR A 223 -2.79 8.23 14.60
N VAL A 224 -2.60 8.19 15.92
CA VAL A 224 -1.98 7.07 16.64
C VAL A 224 -2.68 5.74 16.39
N LEU A 225 -4.02 5.70 16.43
CA LEU A 225 -4.78 4.45 16.19
C LEU A 225 -4.56 3.88 14.80
N ASN A 226 -4.55 4.74 13.77
CA ASN A 226 -4.30 4.34 12.39
C ASN A 226 -2.85 3.85 12.23
N GLY A 227 -1.90 4.55 12.83
CA GLY A 227 -0.48 4.20 12.80
C GLY A 227 -0.21 2.86 13.45
N ILE A 228 -0.69 2.62 14.67
CA ILE A 228 -0.55 1.33 15.38
C ILE A 228 -1.17 0.20 14.55
N SER A 229 -2.35 0.40 14.00
CA SER A 229 -3.02 -0.60 13.17
C SER A 229 -2.20 -1.00 11.94
N ARG A 230 -1.61 -0.02 11.24
CA ARG A 230 -0.71 -0.26 10.08
C ARG A 230 0.56 -0.98 10.50
N LEU A 231 1.16 -0.60 11.62
CA LEU A 231 2.36 -1.26 12.16
C LEU A 231 2.07 -2.71 12.53
N LEU A 232 0.95 -2.99 13.22
CA LEU A 232 0.55 -4.37 13.54
C LEU A 232 0.36 -5.22 12.27
N THR A 233 -0.28 -4.66 11.25
CA THR A 233 -0.42 -5.34 9.95
C THR A 233 0.93 -5.64 9.33
N ALA A 234 1.87 -4.70 9.37
CA ALA A 234 3.22 -4.88 8.85
C ALA A 234 3.99 -5.96 9.63
N VAL A 235 3.90 -5.96 10.97
CA VAL A 235 4.50 -7.00 11.82
C VAL A 235 3.95 -8.38 11.48
N MET A 236 2.64 -8.53 11.29
CA MET A 236 2.03 -9.80 10.89
C MET A 236 2.51 -10.30 9.53
N ILE A 237 2.76 -9.39 8.57
CA ILE A 237 3.37 -9.75 7.28
C ILE A 237 4.80 -10.24 7.49
N VAL A 238 5.62 -9.57 8.31
CA VAL A 238 7.00 -10.00 8.62
C VAL A 238 7.02 -11.38 9.28
N VAL A 239 6.14 -11.61 10.26
CA VAL A 239 5.99 -12.96 10.88
C VAL A 239 5.64 -14.00 9.82
N SER A 240 4.74 -13.69 8.89
CA SER A 240 4.37 -14.60 7.81
C SER A 240 5.56 -14.91 6.88
N ILE A 241 6.37 -13.90 6.53
CA ILE A 241 7.62 -14.08 5.75
C ILE A 241 8.58 -15.00 6.51
N THR A 242 8.79 -14.75 7.81
CA THR A 242 9.69 -15.53 8.66
C THR A 242 9.26 -16.99 8.75
N VAL A 243 7.96 -17.26 8.89
CA VAL A 243 7.42 -18.63 8.87
C VAL A 243 7.73 -19.32 7.54
N GLY A 244 7.45 -18.67 6.40
CA GLY A 244 7.74 -19.23 5.08
C GLY A 244 9.23 -19.54 4.88
N LEU A 245 10.10 -18.61 5.27
CA LEU A 245 11.56 -18.77 5.19
C LEU A 245 12.05 -19.89 6.13
N SER A 246 11.55 -19.96 7.37
CA SER A 246 11.92 -21.00 8.34
C SER A 246 11.59 -22.40 7.83
N VAL A 247 10.42 -22.57 7.21
CA VAL A 247 10.03 -23.86 6.59
C VAL A 247 11.03 -24.23 5.49
N THR A 248 11.49 -23.27 4.68
CA THR A 248 12.53 -23.52 3.68
C THR A 248 13.84 -24.00 4.31
N LEU A 249 14.34 -23.29 5.32
CA LEU A 249 15.60 -23.65 6.00
C LEU A 249 15.52 -25.04 6.61
N MET A 250 14.41 -25.36 7.29
CA MET A 250 14.21 -26.69 7.88
C MET A 250 14.13 -27.79 6.81
N SER A 251 13.42 -27.56 5.70
CA SER A 251 13.24 -28.56 4.64
C SER A 251 14.51 -28.85 3.86
N LEU A 252 15.41 -27.89 3.73
CA LEU A 252 16.67 -28.02 3.01
C LEU A 252 17.88 -28.35 3.94
N GLY A 253 17.68 -28.30 5.25
CA GLY A 253 18.76 -28.50 6.22
C GLY A 253 19.80 -27.37 6.20
N LEU A 254 19.38 -26.15 5.81
CA LEU A 254 20.25 -24.97 5.76
C LEU A 254 20.24 -24.24 7.11
N SER A 255 21.42 -23.78 7.57
CA SER A 255 21.54 -22.89 8.73
C SER A 255 21.93 -21.48 8.24
N LEU A 256 21.34 -20.46 8.84
CA LEU A 256 21.72 -19.06 8.60
C LEU A 256 22.86 -18.60 9.52
N LEU A 257 23.27 -19.42 10.48
CA LEU A 257 24.35 -19.17 11.46
C LEU A 257 25.68 -19.72 10.97
#